data_40fbdb8f5a06640a3f8d8330a9f9f645
#
_entry.id   40fbdb8f5a06640a3f8d8330a9f9f645
#
_cell.length_a   1.000
_cell.length_b   1.000
_cell.length_c   1.000
_cell.angle_alpha   90.00
_cell.angle_beta   90.00
_cell.angle_gamma   90.00
#
_symmetry.space_group_name_H-M   'P 1'
#
loop_
_entity.id
_entity.type
_entity.pdbx_description
1 polymer ?
#
loop_
_entity_poly.entity_id
_entity_poly.type
_entity_poly.pdbx_seq_one_letter_code
_entity_poly.pdbx_strand_id
1 'polypeptide(L)'
;MVSGSSDGEWVARSLNSWGQIPIRGSTHKGGLRAIKEMARIMRQQGCSAGIVADGSKGPARIAQKGAVVLARETGAPMVPTGLAAKPAFRFKSWDRTILPFPGSKVVIVCGQPISVPPDARGIRIEEFRKNLEDSMNEATRIAEEITG
;
A
#
# COMPACT_ATOMS: atom_id res chain seq x y z
N MET A 1 5.42 -4.44 1.10
CA MET A 1 6.43 -4.31 2.19
C MET A 1 5.80 -4.75 3.50
N VAL A 2 6.50 -5.58 4.29
CA VAL A 2 5.97 -6.21 5.51
C VAL A 2 6.83 -5.81 6.72
N SER A 3 6.20 -5.53 7.86
CA SER A 3 6.91 -5.18 9.11
C SER A 3 7.87 -6.27 9.56
N GLY A 4 8.96 -5.90 10.27
CA GLY A 4 9.90 -6.82 10.92
C GLY A 4 9.42 -7.38 12.26
N SER A 5 8.16 -7.13 12.67
CA SER A 5 7.57 -7.63 13.91
C SER A 5 7.16 -9.11 13.81
N SER A 6 6.81 -9.73 14.95
CA SER A 6 6.25 -11.09 15.01
C SER A 6 4.97 -11.22 14.16
N ASP A 7 4.08 -10.22 14.21
CA ASP A 7 2.87 -10.20 13.40
C ASP A 7 3.19 -10.13 11.90
N GLY A 8 4.23 -9.35 11.54
CA GLY A 8 4.75 -9.29 10.18
C GLY A 8 5.32 -10.63 9.69
N GLU A 9 5.78 -11.51 10.59
CA GLU A 9 6.23 -12.86 10.23
C GLU A 9 5.07 -13.73 9.72
N TRP A 10 3.93 -13.69 10.40
CA TRP A 10 2.72 -14.41 9.94
C TRP A 10 2.26 -13.92 8.57
N VAL A 11 2.22 -12.60 8.37
CA VAL A 11 1.88 -12.00 7.07
C VAL A 11 2.87 -12.45 5.99
N ALA A 12 4.17 -12.43 6.28
CA ALA A 12 5.19 -12.85 5.32
C ALA A 12 5.06 -14.32 4.91
N ARG A 13 4.79 -15.21 5.87
CA ARG A 13 4.54 -16.63 5.59
C ARG A 13 3.31 -16.84 4.72
N SER A 14 2.20 -16.15 5.03
CA SER A 14 0.98 -16.20 4.22
C SER A 14 1.23 -15.71 2.79
N LEU A 15 1.93 -14.60 2.62
CA LEU A 15 2.29 -14.08 1.30
C LEU A 15 3.16 -15.07 0.51
N ASN A 16 4.15 -15.69 1.16
CA ASN A 16 5.00 -16.72 0.54
C ASN A 16 4.18 -17.93 0.07
N SER A 17 3.19 -18.38 0.86
CA SER A 17 2.33 -19.51 0.47
C SER A 17 1.47 -19.21 -0.75
N TRP A 18 1.26 -17.92 -1.08
CA TRP A 18 0.56 -17.46 -2.28
C TRP A 18 1.50 -17.06 -3.42
N GLY A 19 2.79 -17.44 -3.34
CA GLY A 19 3.78 -17.13 -4.37
C GLY A 19 4.19 -15.65 -4.41
N GLN A 20 3.86 -14.85 -3.38
CA GLN A 20 4.27 -13.45 -3.30
C GLN A 20 5.65 -13.33 -2.65
N ILE A 21 6.39 -12.29 -2.98
CA ILE A 21 7.73 -12.00 -2.41
C ILE A 21 7.60 -10.96 -1.31
N PRO A 22 7.61 -11.34 -0.01
CA PRO A 22 7.49 -10.38 1.09
C PRO A 22 8.81 -9.66 1.32
N ILE A 23 8.85 -8.36 1.03
CA ILE A 23 10.01 -7.51 1.34
C ILE A 23 9.87 -6.96 2.75
N ARG A 24 10.89 -7.21 3.59
CA ARG A 24 10.92 -6.79 4.99
C ARG A 24 11.44 -5.37 5.14
N GLY A 25 10.66 -4.53 5.84
CA GLY A 25 11.06 -3.15 6.11
C GLY A 25 9.94 -2.35 6.76
N SER A 26 10.30 -1.23 7.37
CA SER A 26 9.34 -0.26 7.92
C SER A 26 9.87 1.15 7.72
N THR A 27 9.00 2.15 7.85
CA THR A 27 9.31 3.58 7.70
C THR A 27 10.46 4.02 8.63
N HIS A 28 10.62 3.38 9.79
CA HIS A 28 11.62 3.75 10.79
C HIS A 28 12.90 2.91 10.76
N LYS A 29 12.85 1.67 10.24
CA LYS A 29 14.02 0.78 10.16
C LYS A 29 14.08 0.13 8.79
N GLY A 30 15.06 0.53 8.00
CA GLY A 30 15.34 -0.12 6.71
C GLY A 30 14.39 0.23 5.58
N GLY A 31 13.54 1.27 5.70
CA GLY A 31 12.57 1.64 4.66
C GLY A 31 13.20 1.93 3.30
N LEU A 32 14.27 2.72 3.25
CA LEU A 32 14.98 2.99 2.00
C LEU A 32 15.61 1.73 1.40
N ARG A 33 16.14 0.84 2.24
CA ARG A 33 16.69 -0.45 1.78
C ARG A 33 15.59 -1.33 1.19
N ALA A 34 14.43 -1.39 1.85
CA ALA A 34 13.28 -2.13 1.35
C ALA A 34 12.77 -1.58 0.01
N ILE A 35 12.69 -0.25 -0.15
CA ILE A 35 12.31 0.39 -1.42
C ILE A 35 13.30 0.05 -2.54
N LYS A 36 14.60 0.11 -2.27
CA LYS A 36 15.63 -0.28 -3.26
C LYS A 36 15.52 -1.74 -3.66
N GLU A 37 15.27 -2.63 -2.70
CA GLU A 37 15.09 -4.06 -2.96
C GLU A 37 13.82 -4.32 -3.78
N MET A 38 12.70 -3.67 -3.45
CA MET A 38 11.47 -3.73 -4.24
C MET A 38 11.72 -3.26 -5.68
N ALA A 39 12.38 -2.12 -5.86
CA ALA A 39 12.70 -1.58 -7.17
C ALA A 39 13.58 -2.54 -7.99
N ARG A 40 14.55 -3.20 -7.34
CA ARG A 40 15.41 -4.21 -7.96
C ARG A 40 14.58 -5.40 -8.47
N ILE A 41 13.73 -5.96 -7.62
CA ILE A 41 12.89 -7.12 -7.95
C ILE A 41 11.90 -6.76 -9.06
N MET A 42 11.23 -5.62 -8.97
CA MET A 42 10.29 -5.14 -9.99
C MET A 42 10.95 -5.05 -11.38
N ARG A 43 12.17 -4.50 -11.45
CA ARG A 43 12.91 -4.39 -12.72
C ARG A 43 13.37 -5.75 -13.24
N GLN A 44 13.82 -6.65 -12.36
CA GLN A 44 14.36 -7.96 -12.77
C GLN A 44 13.27 -8.94 -13.20
N GLN A 45 12.11 -8.88 -12.55
CA GLN A 45 11.03 -9.86 -12.73
C GLN A 45 9.83 -9.31 -13.52
N GLY A 46 9.79 -8.01 -13.83
CA GLY A 46 8.66 -7.39 -14.51
C GLY A 46 7.35 -7.46 -13.68
N CYS A 47 7.45 -7.51 -12.35
CA CYS A 47 6.30 -7.68 -11.47
C CYS A 47 5.86 -6.35 -10.83
N SER A 48 4.62 -6.33 -10.34
CA SER A 48 4.08 -5.21 -9.56
C SER A 48 4.41 -5.34 -8.07
N ALA A 49 4.37 -4.24 -7.34
CA ALA A 49 4.56 -4.22 -5.89
C ALA A 49 3.31 -3.71 -5.16
N GLY A 50 2.90 -4.43 -4.11
CA GLY A 50 1.87 -4.00 -3.17
C GLY A 50 2.47 -3.27 -1.97
N ILE A 51 1.96 -2.06 -1.67
CA ILE A 51 2.39 -1.26 -0.52
C ILE A 51 1.16 -0.80 0.27
N VAL A 52 1.20 -1.02 1.58
CA VAL A 52 0.28 -0.36 2.52
C VAL A 52 0.80 1.06 2.73
N ALA A 53 0.11 2.04 2.16
CA ALA A 53 0.67 3.38 1.96
C ALA A 53 0.83 4.19 3.26
N ASP A 54 0.00 3.96 4.28
CA ASP A 54 0.11 4.62 5.60
C ASP A 54 1.17 3.97 6.51
N GLY A 55 1.76 2.86 6.07
CA GLY A 55 2.85 2.21 6.79
C GLY A 55 2.39 1.41 8.01
N SER A 56 3.35 0.96 8.84
CA SER A 56 3.06 0.06 9.97
C SER A 56 2.68 0.77 11.28
N LYS A 57 2.78 2.08 11.33
CA LYS A 57 2.53 2.88 12.56
C LYS A 57 1.56 4.04 12.33
N GLY A 58 1.04 4.19 11.12
CA GLY A 58 0.13 5.26 10.77
C GLY A 58 0.74 6.67 10.74
N PRO A 59 -0.05 7.70 10.85
CA PRO A 59 -1.50 7.68 11.11
C PRO A 59 -2.32 7.09 9.96
N ALA A 60 -3.49 6.54 10.30
CA ALA A 60 -4.38 5.91 9.33
C ALA A 60 -4.78 6.87 8.20
N ARG A 61 -4.87 6.35 6.98
CA ARG A 61 -5.30 7.10 5.78
C ARG A 61 -4.38 8.28 5.38
N ILE A 62 -3.16 8.33 5.93
CA ILE A 62 -2.13 9.30 5.53
C ILE A 62 -1.00 8.56 4.81
N ALA A 63 -0.88 8.81 3.52
CA ALA A 63 0.13 8.12 2.70
C ALA A 63 1.55 8.55 3.08
N GLN A 64 2.46 7.60 3.15
CA GLN A 64 3.89 7.82 3.34
C GLN A 64 4.61 7.96 1.98
N LYS A 65 5.77 8.61 1.97
CA LYS A 65 6.54 8.86 0.74
C LYS A 65 7.07 7.61 0.04
N GLY A 66 7.03 6.44 0.70
CA GLY A 66 7.64 5.21 0.19
C GLY A 66 7.13 4.77 -1.18
N ALA A 67 5.81 4.82 -1.40
CA ALA A 67 5.20 4.47 -2.70
C ALA A 67 5.63 5.43 -3.80
N VAL A 68 5.66 6.74 -3.52
CA VAL A 68 6.08 7.78 -4.48
C VAL A 68 7.55 7.61 -4.86
N VAL A 69 8.41 7.33 -3.88
CA VAL A 69 9.84 7.08 -4.12
C VAL A 69 10.03 5.82 -4.97
N LEU A 70 9.28 4.74 -4.68
CA LEU A 70 9.35 3.52 -5.49
C LEU A 70 8.90 3.77 -6.93
N ALA A 71 7.79 4.46 -7.15
CA ALA A 71 7.28 4.83 -8.47
C ALA A 71 8.31 5.66 -9.26
N ARG A 72 8.90 6.68 -8.63
CA ARG A 72 9.97 7.48 -9.23
C ARG A 72 11.18 6.63 -9.63
N GLU A 73 11.63 5.72 -8.77
CA GLU A 73 12.80 4.88 -9.00
C GLU A 73 12.56 3.83 -10.11
N THR A 74 11.34 3.33 -10.23
CA THR A 74 11.01 2.25 -11.18
C THR A 74 10.42 2.75 -12.48
N GLY A 75 9.83 3.95 -12.49
CA GLY A 75 9.00 4.45 -13.60
C GLY A 75 7.61 3.81 -13.66
N ALA A 76 7.30 2.88 -12.77
CA ALA A 76 5.99 2.25 -12.70
C ALA A 76 4.96 3.22 -12.10
N PRO A 77 3.72 3.30 -12.66
CA PRO A 77 2.68 4.13 -12.09
C PRO A 77 2.18 3.55 -10.76
N MET A 78 1.77 4.44 -9.86
CA MET A 78 1.01 4.05 -8.66
C MET A 78 -0.47 3.93 -9.01
N VAL A 79 -1.11 2.84 -8.60
CA VAL A 79 -2.56 2.67 -8.71
C VAL A 79 -3.15 2.79 -7.31
N PRO A 80 -3.81 3.94 -6.98
CA PRO A 80 -4.49 4.11 -5.71
C PRO A 80 -5.60 3.07 -5.58
N THR A 81 -5.66 2.37 -4.44
CA THR A 81 -6.64 1.31 -4.26
C THR A 81 -7.35 1.48 -2.92
N GLY A 82 -8.68 1.49 -2.95
CA GLY A 82 -9.55 1.47 -1.80
C GLY A 82 -10.26 0.13 -1.66
N LEU A 83 -10.57 -0.27 -0.43
CA LEU A 83 -11.24 -1.53 -0.15
C LEU A 83 -12.30 -1.35 0.92
N ALA A 84 -13.47 -1.99 0.73
CA ALA A 84 -14.51 -2.12 1.73
C ALA A 84 -15.11 -3.53 1.72
N ALA A 85 -15.65 -3.95 2.86
CA ALA A 85 -16.33 -5.25 2.99
C ALA A 85 -17.51 -5.15 3.97
N LYS A 86 -18.60 -5.88 3.67
CA LYS A 86 -19.79 -5.96 4.54
C LYS A 86 -20.50 -7.31 4.35
N PRO A 87 -20.86 -8.02 5.44
CA PRO A 87 -20.51 -7.74 6.83
C PRO A 87 -19.02 -7.99 7.11
N ALA A 88 -18.44 -7.23 8.05
CA ALA A 88 -17.04 -7.39 8.40
C ALA A 88 -16.78 -7.05 9.86
N PHE A 89 -15.84 -7.74 10.50
CA PHE A 89 -15.31 -7.36 11.80
C PHE A 89 -14.30 -6.24 11.64
N ARG A 90 -14.40 -5.18 12.45
CA ARG A 90 -13.43 -4.07 12.49
C ARG A 90 -12.61 -4.16 13.76
N PHE A 91 -11.30 -4.29 13.63
CA PHE A 91 -10.40 -4.28 14.77
C PHE A 91 -10.32 -2.89 15.41
N LYS A 92 -10.12 -2.85 16.73
CA LYS A 92 -9.84 -1.61 17.46
C LYS A 92 -8.35 -1.23 17.37
N SER A 93 -7.74 -1.42 16.18
CA SER A 93 -6.38 -1.01 15.86
C SER A 93 -6.36 0.43 15.32
N TRP A 94 -5.17 1.04 15.28
CA TRP A 94 -5.00 2.40 14.75
C TRP A 94 -5.48 2.53 13.29
N ASP A 95 -5.30 1.50 12.48
CA ASP A 95 -5.67 1.41 11.06
C ASP A 95 -7.09 0.91 10.82
N ARG A 96 -7.80 0.48 11.89
CA ARG A 96 -9.14 -0.12 11.83
C ARG A 96 -9.24 -1.24 10.79
N THR A 97 -8.19 -2.08 10.73
CA THR A 97 -8.17 -3.26 9.86
C THR A 97 -9.52 -3.97 9.85
N ILE A 98 -10.00 -4.33 8.66
CA ILE A 98 -11.25 -5.06 8.49
C ILE A 98 -10.97 -6.53 8.18
N LEU A 99 -11.77 -7.41 8.78
CA LEU A 99 -11.77 -8.84 8.49
C LEU A 99 -13.17 -9.22 7.96
N PRO A 100 -13.30 -9.48 6.65
CA PRO A 100 -14.56 -9.93 6.07
C PRO A 100 -14.98 -11.30 6.65
N PHE A 101 -16.27 -11.47 6.90
CA PHE A 101 -16.81 -12.80 7.21
C PHE A 101 -16.93 -13.66 5.95
N PRO A 102 -16.98 -14.98 6.05
CA PRO A 102 -17.31 -15.84 4.93
C PRO A 102 -18.65 -15.42 4.29
N GLY A 103 -18.66 -15.25 2.96
CA GLY A 103 -19.83 -14.76 2.22
C GLY A 103 -20.01 -13.24 2.19
N SER A 104 -19.08 -12.46 2.75
CA SER A 104 -19.13 -10.99 2.67
C SER A 104 -19.00 -10.49 1.24
N LYS A 105 -19.71 -9.41 0.93
CA LYS A 105 -19.44 -8.59 -0.24
C LYS A 105 -18.15 -7.80 -0.01
N VAL A 106 -17.14 -8.04 -0.85
CA VAL A 106 -15.88 -7.29 -0.84
C VAL A 106 -15.80 -6.46 -2.11
N VAL A 107 -15.56 -5.18 -1.97
CA VAL A 107 -15.44 -4.22 -3.08
C VAL A 107 -14.04 -3.64 -3.06
N ILE A 108 -13.34 -3.71 -4.19
CA ILE A 108 -12.04 -3.09 -4.42
C ILE A 108 -12.23 -2.06 -5.53
N VAL A 109 -11.87 -0.82 -5.25
CA VAL A 109 -11.90 0.30 -6.21
C VAL A 109 -10.48 0.71 -6.53
N CYS A 110 -10.13 0.71 -7.81
CA CYS A 110 -8.86 1.22 -8.31
C CYS A 110 -9.07 2.62 -8.89
N GLY A 111 -8.32 3.58 -8.40
CA GLY A 111 -8.30 4.95 -8.93
C GLY A 111 -7.43 5.08 -10.19
N GLN A 112 -7.32 6.29 -10.72
CA GLN A 112 -6.50 6.57 -11.90
C GLN A 112 -5.01 6.38 -11.58
N PRO A 113 -4.23 5.76 -12.49
CA PRO A 113 -2.80 5.60 -12.32
C PRO A 113 -2.09 6.95 -12.21
N ILE A 114 -1.16 7.07 -11.24
CA ILE A 114 -0.35 8.26 -10.98
C ILE A 114 1.09 7.98 -11.36
N SER A 115 1.60 8.65 -12.39
CA SER A 115 3.00 8.55 -12.81
C SER A 115 3.86 9.61 -12.12
N VAL A 116 5.02 9.20 -11.62
CA VAL A 116 5.97 10.10 -10.93
C VAL A 116 7.19 10.30 -11.82
N PRO A 117 7.47 11.54 -12.28
CA PRO A 117 8.66 11.82 -13.08
C PRO A 117 9.96 11.50 -12.35
N PRO A 118 11.01 11.03 -13.04
CA PRO A 118 12.27 10.63 -12.41
C PRO A 118 13.05 11.83 -11.80
N ASP A 119 12.75 13.03 -12.25
CA ASP A 119 13.31 14.29 -11.73
C ASP A 119 12.55 14.86 -10.52
N ALA A 120 11.42 14.27 -10.10
CA ALA A 120 10.65 14.75 -8.97
C ALA A 120 11.48 14.76 -7.68
N ARG A 121 11.57 15.92 -7.01
CA ARG A 121 12.32 16.15 -5.76
C ARG A 121 11.54 17.07 -4.84
N GLY A 122 11.94 17.11 -3.57
CA GLY A 122 11.44 18.08 -2.59
C GLY A 122 9.92 18.16 -2.53
N ILE A 123 9.39 19.36 -2.85
CA ILE A 123 7.96 19.66 -2.79
C ILE A 123 7.14 18.81 -3.77
N ARG A 124 7.66 18.50 -4.95
CA ARG A 124 6.96 17.67 -5.94
C ARG A 124 6.69 16.25 -5.43
N ILE A 125 7.61 15.67 -4.64
CA ILE A 125 7.37 14.38 -3.97
C ILE A 125 6.20 14.48 -2.99
N GLU A 126 6.07 15.60 -2.29
CA GLU A 126 4.97 15.83 -1.35
C GLU A 126 3.63 16.01 -2.08
N GLU A 127 3.62 16.71 -3.21
CA GLU A 127 2.44 16.85 -4.08
C GLU A 127 1.94 15.47 -4.57
N PHE A 128 2.84 14.61 -5.06
CA PHE A 128 2.48 13.25 -5.47
C PHE A 128 2.03 12.39 -4.30
N ARG A 129 2.64 12.54 -3.11
CA ARG A 129 2.19 11.88 -1.89
C ARG A 129 0.76 12.28 -1.54
N LYS A 130 0.47 13.58 -1.58
CA LYS A 130 -0.86 14.11 -1.26
C LYS A 130 -1.89 13.65 -2.29
N ASN A 131 -1.55 13.69 -3.58
CA ASN A 131 -2.42 13.18 -4.64
C ASN A 131 -2.74 11.69 -4.46
N LEU A 132 -1.74 10.86 -4.13
CA LEU A 132 -1.94 9.44 -3.80
C LEU A 132 -2.89 9.28 -2.62
N GLU A 133 -2.67 10.03 -1.54
CA GLU A 133 -3.49 10.01 -0.32
C GLU A 133 -4.96 10.34 -0.63
N ASP A 134 -5.20 11.43 -1.34
CA ASP A 134 -6.55 11.88 -1.69
C ASP A 134 -7.25 10.87 -2.61
N SER A 135 -6.53 10.33 -3.60
CA SER A 135 -7.07 9.31 -4.52
C SER A 135 -7.40 7.99 -3.80
N MET A 136 -6.58 7.56 -2.83
CA MET A 136 -6.86 6.35 -2.03
C MET A 136 -8.05 6.55 -1.09
N ASN A 137 -8.15 7.71 -0.47
CA ASN A 137 -9.28 8.05 0.40
C ASN A 137 -10.59 8.09 -0.40
N GLU A 138 -10.57 8.66 -1.59
CA GLU A 138 -11.73 8.68 -2.49
C GLU A 138 -12.10 7.27 -2.97
N ALA A 139 -11.13 6.45 -3.38
CA ALA A 139 -11.38 5.07 -3.76
C ALA A 139 -11.99 4.26 -2.60
N THR A 140 -11.56 4.51 -1.37
CA THR A 140 -12.12 3.87 -0.17
C THR A 140 -13.55 4.32 0.07
N ARG A 141 -13.85 5.63 -0.06
CA ARG A 141 -15.19 6.19 0.08
C ARG A 141 -16.16 5.55 -0.94
N ILE A 142 -15.74 5.46 -2.20
CA ILE A 142 -16.54 4.82 -3.25
C ILE A 142 -16.77 3.32 -2.93
N ALA A 143 -15.74 2.60 -2.47
CA ALA A 143 -15.89 1.21 -2.09
C ALA A 143 -16.89 1.03 -0.92
N GLU A 144 -16.85 1.91 0.08
CA GLU A 144 -17.77 1.93 1.21
C GLU A 144 -19.21 2.18 0.75
N GLU A 145 -19.45 3.11 -0.17
CA GLU A 145 -20.78 3.39 -0.76
C GLU A 145 -21.35 2.21 -1.54
N ILE A 146 -20.52 1.56 -2.38
CA ILE A 146 -20.96 0.38 -3.16
C ILE A 146 -21.25 -0.81 -2.24
N THR A 147 -20.55 -0.88 -1.13
CA THR A 147 -20.71 -2.00 -0.18
C THR A 147 -21.99 -1.86 0.65
N GLY A 148 -22.44 -0.64 0.89
CA GLY A 148 -23.72 -0.32 1.58
C GLY A 148 -23.57 -0.17 3.06
#